data_bfaa52b8c6e888121d95420cffef10c5
#
_entry.id   bfaa52b8c6e888121d95420cffef10c5
#
_cell.length_a   1.000
_cell.length_b   1.000
_cell.length_c   1.000
_cell.angle_alpha   90.00
_cell.angle_beta   90.00
_cell.angle_gamma   90.00
#
_symmetry.space_group_name_H-M   'P 1'
#
loop_
_entity.id
_entity.type
_entity.pdbx_description
1 polymer ?
#
loop_
_entity_poly.entity_id
_entity_poly.type
_entity_poly.pdbx_seq_one_letter_code
_entity_poly.pdbx_strand_id
1 'polypeptide(L)'
;MTVLYKLRDYKEAYKFEREHPKSIQWDEKYKTYVLSQGDGIQGIWFRDGKEGLVAEMIMSWTSNNVVRIDSFTVLPSHRGKGLGHDLVKETLNWATESGFKHLIGEARKGPSWKIFQDFGAEEVLTYENWSKTGEEYIMFKIEL
;
A
#
# COMPACT_ATOMS: atom_id res chain seq x y z
N MET A 1 20.18 0.18 -9.09
CA MET A 1 18.80 -0.36 -9.00
C MET A 1 18.33 -0.24 -7.57
N THR A 2 17.20 0.42 -7.34
CA THR A 2 16.64 0.58 -6.02
C THR A 2 15.79 -0.64 -5.68
N VAL A 3 15.89 -1.11 -4.45
CA VAL A 3 15.17 -2.30 -3.99
C VAL A 3 14.02 -1.87 -3.08
N LEU A 4 12.82 -2.36 -3.38
CA LEU A 4 11.66 -2.19 -2.50
C LEU A 4 11.60 -3.33 -1.50
N TYR A 5 11.60 -2.99 -0.24
CA TYR A 5 11.43 -3.96 0.84
C TYR A 5 9.98 -4.01 1.27
N LYS A 6 9.41 -5.22 1.32
CA LYS A 6 8.08 -5.42 1.86
C LYS A 6 8.12 -5.37 3.38
N LEU A 7 7.01 -4.97 3.99
CA LEU A 7 6.96 -4.80 5.43
C LEU A 7 7.17 -6.11 6.21
N ARG A 8 6.86 -7.26 5.61
CA ARG A 8 7.23 -8.57 6.18
C ARG A 8 8.74 -8.68 6.44
N ASP A 9 9.51 -7.90 5.68
CA ASP A 9 10.96 -7.80 5.78
C ASP A 9 11.35 -6.47 6.45
N TYR A 10 10.56 -6.02 7.42
CA TYR A 10 10.68 -4.68 8.01
C TYR A 10 12.06 -4.37 8.59
N LYS A 11 12.77 -5.38 9.07
CA LYS A 11 14.14 -5.19 9.57
C LYS A 11 15.07 -4.76 8.45
N GLU A 12 14.90 -5.34 7.27
CA GLU A 12 15.69 -4.99 6.09
C GLU A 12 15.29 -3.61 5.55
N ALA A 13 13.99 -3.30 5.54
CA ALA A 13 13.51 -1.98 5.15
C ALA A 13 14.04 -0.89 6.07
N TYR A 14 14.04 -1.14 7.38
CA TYR A 14 14.59 -0.22 8.37
C TYR A 14 16.09 -0.02 8.21
N LYS A 15 16.83 -1.09 7.93
CA LYS A 15 18.25 -1.05 7.61
C LYS A 15 18.50 -0.22 6.35
N PHE A 16 17.72 -0.46 5.30
CA PHE A 16 17.81 0.30 4.06
C PHE A 16 17.56 1.81 4.30
N GLU A 17 16.55 2.15 5.08
CA GLU A 17 16.27 3.55 5.44
C GLU A 17 17.49 4.22 6.09
N ARG A 18 18.17 3.53 7.00
CA ARG A 18 19.36 4.07 7.67
C ARG A 18 20.57 4.19 6.76
N GLU A 19 20.75 3.24 5.84
CA GLU A 19 21.88 3.22 4.91
C GLU A 19 21.69 4.14 3.71
N HIS A 20 20.43 4.47 3.37
CA HIS A 20 20.08 5.26 2.19
C HIS A 20 19.09 6.39 2.53
N PRO A 21 19.46 7.30 3.45
CA PRO A 21 18.53 8.31 3.96
C PRO A 21 18.03 9.28 2.87
N LYS A 22 18.78 9.42 1.76
CA LYS A 22 18.37 10.29 0.65
C LYS A 22 17.36 9.65 -0.28
N SER A 23 17.20 8.32 -0.22
CA SER A 23 16.24 7.58 -1.04
C SER A 23 14.86 7.52 -0.43
N ILE A 24 14.75 7.77 0.86
CA ILE A 24 13.49 7.80 1.60
C ILE A 24 13.26 9.23 2.07
N GLN A 25 12.19 9.84 1.58
CA GLN A 25 11.84 11.21 1.91
C GLN A 25 10.63 11.23 2.84
N TRP A 26 10.71 12.06 3.89
CA TRP A 26 9.57 12.34 4.72
C TRP A 26 8.61 13.28 3.99
N ASP A 27 7.36 12.89 3.92
CA ASP A 27 6.31 13.72 3.36
C ASP A 27 5.44 14.28 4.49
N GLU A 28 5.57 15.56 4.77
CA GLU A 28 4.80 16.24 5.84
C GLU A 28 3.30 16.22 5.58
N LYS A 29 2.89 16.29 4.32
CA LYS A 29 1.48 16.28 3.95
C LYS A 29 0.81 14.97 4.32
N TYR A 30 1.49 13.88 4.03
CA TYR A 30 0.97 12.53 4.27
C TYR A 30 1.43 11.94 5.61
N LYS A 31 2.36 12.62 6.33
CA LYS A 31 2.99 12.11 7.56
C LYS A 31 3.55 10.70 7.37
N THR A 32 4.17 10.48 6.23
CA THR A 32 4.67 9.18 5.81
C THR A 32 6.06 9.31 5.21
N TYR A 33 6.75 8.19 5.12
CA TYR A 33 7.91 8.08 4.26
C TYR A 33 7.45 7.64 2.88
N VAL A 34 7.86 8.39 1.88
CA VAL A 34 7.59 8.07 0.48
C VAL A 34 8.90 7.67 -0.17
N LEU A 35 8.98 6.44 -0.63
CA LEU A 35 10.13 5.94 -1.38
C LEU A 35 9.79 5.95 -2.86
N SER A 36 10.34 6.91 -3.58
CA SER A 36 10.26 6.94 -5.03
C SER A 36 11.31 6.00 -5.60
N GLN A 37 10.88 5.03 -6.39
CA GLN A 37 11.71 3.95 -6.92
C GLN A 37 11.93 4.05 -8.43
N GLY A 38 11.79 5.24 -8.98
CA GLY A 38 11.85 5.42 -10.42
C GLY A 38 10.51 5.14 -11.09
N ASP A 39 10.53 4.95 -12.40
CA ASP A 39 9.31 4.89 -13.19
C ASP A 39 8.46 3.66 -12.86
N GLY A 40 7.21 3.91 -12.50
CA GLY A 40 6.20 2.90 -12.36
C GLY A 40 6.08 2.22 -11.00
N ILE A 41 6.82 2.66 -9.97
CA ILE A 41 6.72 2.08 -8.63
C ILE A 41 6.77 3.17 -7.56
N GLN A 42 5.88 3.09 -6.58
CA GLN A 42 5.81 3.99 -5.43
C GLN A 42 5.46 3.22 -4.16
N GLY A 43 6.09 3.57 -3.05
CA GLY A 43 5.74 3.06 -1.74
C GLY A 43 5.34 4.19 -0.78
N ILE A 44 4.41 3.90 0.10
CA ILE A 44 4.01 4.77 1.21
C ILE A 44 4.09 3.96 2.49
N TRP A 45 4.80 4.48 3.50
CA TRP A 45 4.98 3.80 4.77
C TRP A 45 4.59 4.71 5.92
N PHE A 46 3.90 4.16 6.89
CA PHE A 46 3.71 4.81 8.18
C PHE A 46 4.78 4.35 9.15
N ARG A 47 5.22 5.25 10.00
CA ARG A 47 6.23 4.99 10.99
C ARG A 47 5.72 5.29 12.41
N ASP A 48 5.99 4.34 13.32
CA ASP A 48 5.92 4.56 14.75
C ASP A 48 7.32 4.94 15.23
N GLY A 49 7.45 6.01 16.01
CA GLY A 49 8.75 6.48 16.48
C GLY A 49 9.53 5.48 17.33
N LYS A 50 8.85 4.48 17.91
CA LYS A 50 9.46 3.44 18.74
C LYS A 50 9.81 2.18 17.96
N GLU A 51 8.96 1.77 17.03
CA GLU A 51 9.05 0.48 16.35
C GLU A 51 9.53 0.58 14.90
N GLY A 52 9.64 1.77 14.35
CA GLY A 52 10.00 1.98 12.95
C GLY A 52 8.79 1.85 12.02
N LEU A 53 8.96 1.21 10.87
CA LEU A 53 7.89 1.08 9.89
C LEU A 53 6.83 0.10 10.37
N VAL A 54 5.57 0.51 10.41
CA VAL A 54 4.46 -0.27 10.93
C VAL A 54 3.33 -0.54 9.93
N ALA A 55 3.32 0.18 8.83
CA ALA A 55 2.34 -0.01 7.76
C ALA A 55 2.96 0.32 6.41
N GLU A 56 2.51 -0.37 5.37
CA GLU A 56 3.06 -0.22 4.03
C GLU A 56 1.98 -0.34 2.96
N MET A 57 2.11 0.48 1.92
CA MET A 57 1.39 0.35 0.67
C MET A 57 2.39 0.49 -0.47
N ILE A 58 2.48 -0.52 -1.32
CA ILE A 58 3.33 -0.50 -2.51
C ILE A 58 2.44 -0.54 -3.73
N MET A 59 2.67 0.39 -4.65
CA MET A 59 1.91 0.52 -5.88
C MET A 59 2.83 0.45 -7.10
N SER A 60 2.28 0.01 -8.21
CA SER A 60 2.94 0.04 -9.51
C SER A 60 1.97 0.44 -10.60
N TRP A 61 2.51 0.92 -11.72
CA TRP A 61 1.72 1.29 -12.88
C TRP A 61 2.53 1.13 -14.17
N THR A 62 1.83 0.81 -15.24
CA THR A 62 2.39 0.72 -16.59
C THR A 62 1.76 1.74 -17.52
N SER A 63 0.72 2.45 -17.07
CA SER A 63 0.06 3.52 -17.79
C SER A 63 -0.16 4.72 -16.86
N ASN A 64 -0.45 5.88 -17.41
CA ASN A 64 -0.72 7.08 -16.62
C ASN A 64 -2.14 7.14 -16.04
N ASN A 65 -2.99 6.17 -16.34
CA ASN A 65 -4.39 6.17 -15.94
C ASN A 65 -4.71 5.23 -14.79
N VAL A 66 -3.98 4.14 -14.66
CA VAL A 66 -4.29 3.08 -13.70
C VAL A 66 -3.09 2.79 -12.81
N VAL A 67 -3.29 2.85 -11.51
CA VAL A 67 -2.31 2.41 -10.52
C VAL A 67 -2.82 1.13 -9.84
N ARG A 68 -1.92 0.18 -9.61
CA ARG A 68 -2.24 -1.10 -8.99
C ARG A 68 -1.59 -1.19 -7.61
N ILE A 69 -2.33 -1.69 -6.64
CA ILE A 69 -1.78 -2.06 -5.34
C ILE A 69 -1.09 -3.41 -5.46
N ASP A 70 0.19 -3.47 -5.14
CA ASP A 70 0.99 -4.70 -5.13
C ASP A 70 1.12 -5.28 -3.73
N SER A 71 1.14 -4.43 -2.70
CA SER A 71 1.25 -4.86 -1.31
C SER A 71 0.58 -3.86 -0.39
N PHE A 72 -0.18 -4.37 0.57
CA PHE A 72 -0.83 -3.59 1.62
C PHE A 72 -0.72 -4.38 2.92
N THR A 73 0.00 -3.85 3.89
CA THR A 73 0.26 -4.54 5.15
C THR A 73 0.27 -3.55 6.32
N VAL A 74 -0.37 -3.95 7.41
CA VAL A 74 -0.23 -3.31 8.72
C VAL A 74 0.29 -4.37 9.68
N LEU A 75 1.34 -4.05 10.43
CA LEU A 75 1.88 -5.00 11.41
C LEU A 75 0.81 -5.44 12.40
N PRO A 76 0.78 -6.72 12.82
CA PRO A 76 -0.22 -7.22 13.75
C PRO A 76 -0.34 -6.39 15.04
N SER A 77 0.78 -5.90 15.59
CA SER A 77 0.82 -5.07 16.78
C SER A 77 0.11 -3.72 16.63
N HIS A 78 -0.13 -3.28 15.40
CA HIS A 78 -0.71 -1.97 15.08
C HIS A 78 -2.07 -2.08 14.38
N ARG A 79 -2.65 -3.26 14.33
CA ARG A 79 -3.99 -3.48 13.78
C ARG A 79 -5.07 -3.02 14.75
N GLY A 80 -6.26 -2.71 14.23
CA GLY A 80 -7.39 -2.25 15.05
C GLY A 80 -7.30 -0.81 15.52
N LYS A 81 -6.36 -0.02 15.01
CA LYS A 81 -6.13 1.39 15.38
C LYS A 81 -6.48 2.36 14.24
N GLY A 82 -7.05 1.88 13.15
CA GLY A 82 -7.41 2.71 12.01
C GLY A 82 -6.27 2.99 11.03
N LEU A 83 -5.08 2.41 11.21
CA LEU A 83 -3.94 2.65 10.32
C LEU A 83 -4.19 2.18 8.89
N GLY A 84 -4.90 1.07 8.71
CA GLY A 84 -5.27 0.57 7.39
C GLY A 84 -6.13 1.57 6.63
N HIS A 85 -7.13 2.14 7.27
CA HIS A 85 -7.97 3.20 6.69
C HIS A 85 -7.15 4.44 6.35
N ASP A 86 -6.30 4.88 7.26
CA ASP A 86 -5.47 6.06 7.05
C ASP A 86 -4.51 5.85 5.87
N LEU A 87 -3.93 4.67 5.77
CA LEU A 87 -3.01 4.33 4.68
C LEU A 87 -3.72 4.29 3.33
N VAL A 88 -4.90 3.71 3.25
CA VAL A 88 -5.71 3.71 2.01
C VAL A 88 -6.09 5.13 1.64
N LYS A 89 -6.51 5.95 2.59
CA LYS A 89 -6.84 7.35 2.36
C LYS A 89 -5.65 8.12 1.77
N GLU A 90 -4.47 7.98 2.37
CA GLU A 90 -3.26 8.64 1.87
C GLU A 90 -2.89 8.14 0.46
N THR A 91 -3.06 6.86 0.22
CA THR A 91 -2.81 6.27 -1.11
C THR A 91 -3.75 6.85 -2.17
N LEU A 92 -5.04 6.98 -1.85
CA LEU A 92 -6.02 7.57 -2.77
C LEU A 92 -5.71 9.05 -3.03
N ASN A 93 -5.31 9.81 -2.02
CA ASN A 93 -4.90 11.19 -2.17
C ASN A 93 -3.67 11.31 -3.08
N TRP A 94 -2.67 10.49 -2.84
CA TRP A 94 -1.48 10.45 -3.68
C TRP A 94 -1.81 10.10 -5.13
N ALA A 95 -2.62 9.06 -5.34
CA ALA A 95 -3.00 8.60 -6.68
C ALA A 95 -3.79 9.69 -7.45
N THR A 96 -4.73 10.34 -6.78
CA THR A 96 -5.52 11.42 -7.36
C THR A 96 -4.65 12.61 -7.75
N GLU A 97 -3.77 13.03 -6.86
CA GLU A 97 -2.85 14.14 -7.11
C GLU A 97 -1.81 13.82 -8.20
N SER A 98 -1.47 12.56 -8.34
CA SER A 98 -0.57 12.08 -9.40
C SER A 98 -1.23 11.99 -10.76
N GLY A 99 -2.56 12.17 -10.83
CA GLY A 99 -3.32 12.19 -12.10
C GLY A 99 -3.88 10.85 -12.53
N PHE A 100 -3.79 9.81 -11.71
CA PHE A 100 -4.41 8.53 -12.00
C PHE A 100 -5.93 8.64 -11.99
N LYS A 101 -6.59 7.83 -12.81
CA LYS A 101 -8.06 7.78 -12.94
C LYS A 101 -8.66 6.61 -12.18
N HIS A 102 -7.92 5.53 -12.05
CA HIS A 102 -8.38 4.30 -11.42
C HIS A 102 -7.30 3.72 -10.54
N LEU A 103 -7.73 3.15 -9.42
CA LEU A 103 -6.89 2.30 -8.59
C LEU A 103 -7.46 0.90 -8.61
N ILE A 104 -6.62 -0.09 -8.87
CA ILE A 104 -7.01 -1.50 -8.89
C ILE A 104 -6.21 -2.29 -7.87
N GLY A 105 -6.76 -3.41 -7.43
CA GLY A 105 -6.08 -4.29 -6.51
C GLY A 105 -6.82 -5.58 -6.27
N GLU A 106 -6.23 -6.41 -5.41
CA GLU A 106 -6.81 -7.65 -4.94
C GLU A 106 -6.78 -7.66 -3.42
N ALA A 107 -7.85 -8.13 -2.81
CA ALA A 107 -7.93 -8.24 -1.37
C ALA A 107 -8.52 -9.60 -0.98
N ARG A 108 -8.08 -10.13 0.14
CA ARG A 108 -8.77 -11.27 0.76
C ARG A 108 -10.14 -10.81 1.22
N LYS A 109 -11.13 -11.67 1.04
CA LYS A 109 -12.46 -11.43 1.60
C LYS A 109 -12.37 -11.40 3.12
N GLY A 110 -12.55 -10.22 3.71
CA GLY A 110 -12.39 -10.00 5.14
C GLY A 110 -12.06 -8.55 5.46
N PRO A 111 -11.27 -8.28 6.49
CA PRO A 111 -11.00 -6.92 6.96
C PRO A 111 -10.41 -5.99 5.89
N SER A 112 -9.47 -6.45 5.08
CA SER A 112 -8.87 -5.63 4.02
C SER A 112 -9.91 -5.23 2.97
N TRP A 113 -10.73 -6.18 2.51
CA TRP A 113 -11.80 -5.90 1.56
C TRP A 113 -12.78 -4.87 2.12
N LYS A 114 -13.14 -4.99 3.39
CA LYS A 114 -14.03 -4.02 4.05
C LYS A 114 -13.46 -2.61 4.05
N ILE A 115 -12.17 -2.47 4.27
CA ILE A 115 -11.50 -1.16 4.21
C ILE A 115 -11.66 -0.56 2.82
N PHE A 116 -11.35 -1.32 1.77
CA PHE A 116 -11.47 -0.82 0.39
C PHE A 116 -12.92 -0.50 0.03
N GLN A 117 -13.90 -1.29 0.50
CA GLN A 117 -15.31 -0.99 0.31
C GLN A 117 -15.70 0.35 0.93
N ASP A 118 -15.16 0.68 2.10
CA ASP A 118 -15.42 1.97 2.76
C ASP A 118 -14.96 3.16 1.91
N PHE A 119 -14.02 2.94 1.00
CA PHE A 119 -13.52 3.95 0.05
C PHE A 119 -14.10 3.82 -1.35
N GLY A 120 -15.17 3.07 -1.51
CA GLY A 120 -15.90 2.97 -2.78
C GLY A 120 -15.40 1.91 -3.75
N ALA A 121 -14.67 0.92 -3.27
CA ALA A 121 -14.21 -0.17 -4.11
C ALA A 121 -15.38 -0.97 -4.68
N GLU A 122 -15.31 -1.23 -5.99
CA GLU A 122 -16.26 -2.06 -6.72
C GLU A 122 -15.63 -3.40 -7.03
N GLU A 123 -16.34 -4.48 -6.72
CA GLU A 123 -15.92 -5.82 -7.08
C GLU A 123 -15.94 -6.02 -8.59
N VAL A 124 -14.85 -6.51 -9.15
CA VAL A 124 -14.74 -6.86 -10.56
C VAL A 124 -14.85 -8.36 -10.75
N LEU A 125 -14.16 -9.12 -9.92
CA LEU A 125 -14.13 -10.59 -9.99
C LEU A 125 -13.81 -11.14 -8.61
N THR A 126 -14.52 -12.20 -8.22
CA THR A 126 -14.19 -12.99 -7.03
C THR A 126 -13.73 -14.37 -7.49
N TYR A 127 -12.65 -14.86 -6.93
CA TYR A 127 -12.14 -16.19 -7.21
C TYR A 127 -11.66 -16.87 -5.95
N GLU A 128 -11.79 -18.20 -5.95
CA GLU A 128 -11.37 -19.04 -4.84
C GLU A 128 -9.98 -19.62 -5.08
N ASN A 129 -9.30 -19.93 -4.00
CA ASN A 129 -8.12 -20.81 -4.02
C ASN A 129 -6.92 -20.28 -4.80
N TRP A 130 -6.74 -19.00 -4.87
CA TRP A 130 -5.53 -18.44 -5.46
C TRP A 130 -4.27 -18.89 -4.70
N SER A 131 -4.35 -18.94 -3.39
CA SER A 131 -3.35 -19.57 -2.55
C SER A 131 -3.85 -20.93 -2.07
N LYS A 132 -2.95 -21.84 -1.71
CA LYS A 132 -3.28 -23.18 -1.20
C LYS A 132 -4.11 -23.19 0.10
N THR A 133 -4.55 -22.03 0.56
CA THR A 133 -5.29 -21.84 1.82
C THR A 133 -6.80 -21.87 1.68
N GLY A 134 -7.33 -21.93 0.44
CA GLY A 134 -8.77 -21.95 0.20
C GLY A 134 -9.49 -20.62 0.42
N GLU A 135 -8.75 -19.52 0.55
CA GLU A 135 -9.34 -18.19 0.77
C GLU A 135 -9.89 -17.60 -0.52
N GLU A 136 -11.00 -16.86 -0.39
CA GLU A 136 -11.54 -16.06 -1.50
C GLU A 136 -10.77 -14.75 -1.62
N TYR A 137 -10.50 -14.36 -2.87
CA TYR A 137 -9.89 -13.08 -3.24
C TYR A 137 -10.84 -12.29 -4.11
N ILE A 138 -10.84 -11.01 -3.92
CA ILE A 138 -11.68 -10.08 -4.65
C ILE A 138 -10.78 -9.13 -5.43
N MET A 139 -10.88 -9.14 -6.74
CA MET A 139 -10.32 -8.10 -7.60
C MET A 139 -11.27 -6.92 -7.60
N PHE A 140 -10.75 -5.74 -7.36
CA PHE A 140 -11.56 -4.53 -7.23
C PHE A 140 -10.97 -3.34 -7.98
N LYS A 141 -11.80 -2.35 -8.20
CA LYS A 141 -11.39 -1.03 -8.70
C LYS A 141 -12.00 0.07 -7.85
N ILE A 142 -11.28 1.18 -7.78
CA ILE A 142 -11.76 2.43 -7.18
C ILE A 142 -11.61 3.52 -8.24
N GLU A 143 -12.70 4.23 -8.52
CA GLU A 143 -12.66 5.42 -9.37
C GLU A 143 -12.08 6.60 -8.59
N LEU A 144 -11.12 7.28 -9.16
CA LEU A 144 -10.43 8.41 -8.52
C LEU A 144 -10.96 9.76 -8.97
#